data_668f71ac607c457ddefdbe276e054166
#
_entry.id   668f71ac607c457ddefdbe276e054166
#
_cell.length_a   1.000
_cell.length_b   1.000
_cell.length_c   1.000
_cell.angle_alpha   90.00
_cell.angle_beta   90.00
_cell.angle_gamma   90.00
#
_symmetry.space_group_name_H-M   'P 1'
#
loop_
_entity.id
_entity.type
_entity.pdbx_description
1 polymer ?
#
loop_
_entity_poly.entity_id
_entity_poly.type
_entity_poly.pdbx_seq_one_letter_code
_entity_poly.pdbx_strand_id
1 'polypeptide(L)'
;MDFVNFVMALSPILVVLVGILGFKQSAKRVSPIALVWTLILAFTYFNVTGASFADNVKTLDPLVWKGIKEGLKIVLMVFGAFTILNLLRETGAIDDVKSTIARISDDRRVQLIVIGMMLPIFLEGAAGAGAPAAIAAPFLVALGFDPVTSIAVALLGDATPASWGGAGLTTINGGAALVDAGLSTVSLNAAMVGRFHMFGVLIIPFIMVGMVFGKKGFKGAVPYLCFAGVSTCVVMFFLSNFVGAEVTSMGTGLISMLLSLAYVKLVGVRTPEEFRHHAAAQQRKYSAFRAMSPYIYMLVLLPLVRYGFPAVVPNGFAVMCTFGYIFWVDVVILVCGMLGAATLGVSAKQYRAVCSRTVGNVLPVLITMGSLLIVSCIMQSPTTGMMNLLASDIAAVVGRFYPAAAVLIGSSGAFITGTGLGSNIMFAQMHIDAAASLGMNPITIFAGQNAGASLGNLICPNNTVAACATVDAIGRENEVMKHTLRAFAIVLALYMVLAMLYTCVLFPNYGM
;
A
#
# COMPACT_ATOMS: atom_id res chain seq x y z
N MET A 1 -26.52 12.64 14.65
CA MET A 1 -25.13 12.43 15.14
C MET A 1 -25.09 12.61 16.63
N ASP A 2 -24.83 11.57 17.38
CA ASP A 2 -24.47 11.69 18.80
C ASP A 2 -22.95 11.93 18.87
N PHE A 3 -22.59 13.18 19.17
CA PHE A 3 -21.19 13.60 19.18
C PHE A 3 -20.32 12.77 20.13
N VAL A 4 -20.85 12.33 21.26
CA VAL A 4 -20.10 11.53 22.22
C VAL A 4 -19.82 10.14 21.65
N ASN A 5 -20.83 9.48 21.08
CA ASN A 5 -20.69 8.18 20.44
C ASN A 5 -19.68 8.24 19.27
N PHE A 6 -19.75 9.29 18.45
CA PHE A 6 -18.81 9.51 17.36
C PHE A 6 -17.36 9.64 17.85
N VAL A 7 -17.13 10.49 18.88
CA VAL A 7 -15.78 10.66 19.45
C VAL A 7 -15.27 9.40 20.10
N MET A 8 -16.12 8.65 20.80
CA MET A 8 -15.73 7.37 21.42
C MET A 8 -15.37 6.31 20.36
N ALA A 9 -16.14 6.21 19.28
CA ALA A 9 -15.80 5.30 18.16
C ALA A 9 -14.52 5.72 17.43
N LEU A 10 -14.25 7.02 17.33
CA LEU A 10 -13.05 7.56 16.68
C LEU A 10 -11.80 7.46 17.58
N SER A 11 -11.99 7.39 18.91
CA SER A 11 -10.90 7.54 19.88
C SER A 11 -9.76 6.50 19.74
N PRO A 12 -9.94 5.23 19.34
CA PRO A 12 -8.83 4.32 19.07
C PRO A 12 -7.87 4.84 17.99
N ILE A 13 -8.43 5.43 16.96
CA ILE A 13 -7.67 6.06 15.86
C ILE A 13 -6.92 7.29 16.36
N LEU A 14 -7.61 8.12 17.16
CA LEU A 14 -7.01 9.31 17.76
C LEU A 14 -5.85 8.97 18.69
N VAL A 15 -5.95 7.89 19.47
CA VAL A 15 -4.83 7.40 20.31
C VAL A 15 -3.61 7.10 19.44
N VAL A 16 -3.78 6.43 18.32
CA VAL A 16 -2.67 6.11 17.40
C VAL A 16 -2.09 7.39 16.79
N LEU A 17 -2.94 8.25 16.21
CA LEU A 17 -2.51 9.47 15.54
C LEU A 17 -1.83 10.45 16.50
N VAL A 18 -2.47 10.75 17.64
CA VAL A 18 -1.93 11.68 18.64
C VAL A 18 -0.68 11.11 19.30
N GLY A 19 -0.65 9.78 19.54
CA GLY A 19 0.51 9.12 20.11
C GLY A 19 1.73 9.23 19.18
N ILE A 20 1.56 8.94 17.90
CA ILE A 20 2.67 8.96 16.92
C ILE A 20 3.01 10.41 16.51
N LEU A 21 2.03 11.22 16.10
CA LEU A 21 2.28 12.55 15.53
C LEU A 21 2.40 13.64 16.61
N GLY A 22 1.56 13.59 17.65
CA GLY A 22 1.53 14.58 18.75
C GLY A 22 2.64 14.34 19.75
N PHE A 23 2.63 13.18 20.39
CA PHE A 23 3.63 12.82 21.39
C PHE A 23 4.93 12.27 20.83
N LYS A 24 5.04 12.10 19.49
CA LYS A 24 6.23 11.60 18.79
C LYS A 24 6.74 10.26 19.36
N GLN A 25 5.81 9.43 19.83
CA GLN A 25 6.16 8.08 20.32
C GLN A 25 6.25 7.10 19.17
N SER A 26 7.05 6.06 19.34
CA SER A 26 7.12 4.98 18.35
C SER A 26 5.83 4.18 18.31
N ALA A 27 5.46 3.66 17.15
CA ALA A 27 4.29 2.81 16.98
C ALA A 27 4.32 1.59 17.91
N LYS A 28 5.50 1.05 18.21
CA LYS A 28 5.69 -0.06 19.16
C LYS A 28 5.15 0.24 20.57
N ARG A 29 5.18 1.51 21.01
CA ARG A 29 4.65 1.94 22.31
C ARG A 29 3.16 2.29 22.24
N VAL A 30 2.77 2.94 21.16
CA VAL A 30 1.41 3.45 21.01
C VAL A 30 0.41 2.35 20.68
N SER A 31 0.79 1.36 19.85
CA SER A 31 -0.15 0.33 19.39
C SER A 31 -0.69 -0.58 20.50
N PRO A 32 0.10 -1.03 21.51
CA PRO A 32 -0.48 -1.75 22.65
C PRO A 32 -1.43 -0.89 23.50
N ILE A 33 -1.15 0.42 23.62
CA ILE A 33 -2.02 1.36 24.35
C ILE A 33 -3.35 1.50 23.61
N ALA A 34 -3.31 1.67 22.28
CA ALA A 34 -4.51 1.72 21.46
C ALA A 34 -5.32 0.43 21.55
N LEU A 35 -4.65 -0.74 21.57
CA LEU A 35 -5.31 -2.03 21.75
C LEU A 35 -6.04 -2.13 23.10
N VAL A 36 -5.36 -1.80 24.19
CA VAL A 36 -5.98 -1.81 25.54
C VAL A 36 -7.17 -0.87 25.57
N TRP A 37 -7.03 0.34 25.04
CA TRP A 37 -8.13 1.31 24.98
C TRP A 37 -9.31 0.79 24.16
N THR A 38 -9.06 0.19 23.00
CA THR A 38 -10.10 -0.39 22.14
C THR A 38 -10.84 -1.53 22.83
N LEU A 39 -10.10 -2.39 23.56
CA LEU A 39 -10.71 -3.45 24.35
C LEU A 39 -11.59 -2.88 25.49
N ILE A 40 -11.13 -1.87 26.20
CA ILE A 40 -11.93 -1.19 27.23
C ILE A 40 -13.22 -0.68 26.63
N LEU A 41 -13.16 0.03 25.48
CA LEU A 41 -14.36 0.52 24.81
C LEU A 41 -15.30 -0.59 24.36
N ALA A 42 -14.76 -1.68 23.82
CA ALA A 42 -15.56 -2.82 23.38
C ALA A 42 -16.28 -3.54 24.55
N PHE A 43 -15.63 -3.62 25.72
CA PHE A 43 -16.22 -4.25 26.91
C PHE A 43 -17.17 -3.34 27.70
N THR A 44 -17.01 -2.02 27.62
CA THR A 44 -17.77 -1.08 28.46
C THR A 44 -18.76 -0.26 27.65
N TYR A 45 -18.28 0.59 26.75
CA TYR A 45 -19.07 1.60 26.06
C TYR A 45 -19.89 1.02 24.90
N PHE A 46 -19.25 0.23 24.05
CA PHE A 46 -19.89 -0.42 22.89
C PHE A 46 -20.44 -1.80 23.22
N ASN A 47 -20.49 -2.19 24.46
CA ASN A 47 -20.97 -3.43 25.09
C ASN A 47 -21.49 -4.47 24.08
N VAL A 48 -20.59 -5.32 23.62
CA VAL A 48 -20.70 -6.15 22.41
C VAL A 48 -21.96 -7.06 22.41
N THR A 49 -22.41 -7.48 23.59
CA THR A 49 -23.56 -8.39 23.72
C THR A 49 -24.61 -7.95 24.73
N GLY A 50 -24.37 -6.91 25.54
CA GLY A 50 -25.22 -6.53 26.65
C GLY A 50 -25.31 -7.59 27.76
N ALA A 51 -24.49 -8.64 27.65
CA ALA A 51 -24.51 -9.83 28.46
C ALA A 51 -23.31 -9.89 29.43
N SER A 52 -23.02 -11.06 29.98
CA SER A 52 -21.94 -11.25 30.94
C SER A 52 -20.55 -10.98 30.33
N PHE A 53 -19.55 -10.71 31.18
CA PHE A 53 -18.15 -10.58 30.75
C PHE A 53 -17.66 -11.80 29.95
N ALA A 54 -18.11 -13.01 30.30
CA ALA A 54 -17.75 -14.24 29.59
C ALA A 54 -18.29 -14.28 28.16
N ASP A 55 -19.47 -13.73 27.89
CA ASP A 55 -20.04 -13.68 26.54
C ASP A 55 -19.32 -12.64 25.68
N ASN A 56 -18.92 -11.50 26.27
CA ASN A 56 -18.08 -10.51 25.59
C ASN A 56 -16.73 -11.11 25.20
N VAL A 57 -16.07 -11.89 26.07
CA VAL A 57 -14.84 -12.58 25.76
C VAL A 57 -15.03 -13.54 24.59
N LYS A 58 -16.08 -14.37 24.58
CA LYS A 58 -16.38 -15.31 23.48
C LYS A 58 -16.57 -14.58 22.15
N THR A 59 -17.16 -13.39 22.16
CA THR A 59 -17.40 -12.60 20.95
C THR A 59 -16.14 -11.91 20.43
N LEU A 60 -15.27 -11.45 21.33
CA LEU A 60 -14.04 -10.75 20.99
C LEU A 60 -12.87 -11.70 20.65
N ASP A 61 -12.85 -12.91 21.25
CA ASP A 61 -11.79 -13.89 21.04
C ASP A 61 -11.52 -14.21 19.56
N PRO A 62 -12.54 -14.51 18.70
CA PRO A 62 -12.32 -14.74 17.28
C PRO A 62 -11.73 -13.53 16.54
N LEU A 63 -12.05 -12.30 16.97
CA LEU A 63 -11.53 -11.06 16.38
C LEU A 63 -10.06 -10.86 16.75
N VAL A 64 -9.71 -11.14 17.99
CA VAL A 64 -8.32 -11.11 18.47
C VAL A 64 -7.47 -12.14 17.71
N TRP A 65 -7.95 -13.37 17.58
CA TRP A 65 -7.25 -14.41 16.82
C TRP A 65 -7.13 -14.07 15.34
N LYS A 66 -8.17 -13.46 14.75
CA LYS A 66 -8.10 -12.94 13.36
C LYS A 66 -6.99 -11.91 13.23
N GLY A 67 -6.94 -10.93 14.13
CA GLY A 67 -5.90 -9.90 14.12
C GLY A 67 -4.48 -10.46 14.29
N ILE A 68 -4.30 -11.45 15.17
CA ILE A 68 -3.03 -12.15 15.37
C ILE A 68 -2.61 -12.88 14.07
N LYS A 69 -3.52 -13.64 13.44
CA LYS A 69 -3.23 -14.37 12.19
C LYS A 69 -2.82 -13.43 11.06
N GLU A 70 -3.54 -12.33 10.88
CA GLU A 70 -3.19 -11.34 9.87
C GLU A 70 -1.84 -10.65 10.19
N GLY A 71 -1.58 -10.38 11.47
CA GLY A 71 -0.29 -9.86 11.94
C GLY A 71 0.87 -10.80 11.62
N LEU A 72 0.70 -12.09 11.85
CA LEU A 72 1.73 -13.10 11.56
C LEU A 72 2.07 -13.19 10.08
N LYS A 73 1.09 -13.06 9.18
CA LYS A 73 1.33 -13.01 7.73
C LYS A 73 2.24 -11.82 7.37
N ILE A 74 1.90 -10.61 7.83
CA ILE A 74 2.71 -9.41 7.55
C ILE A 74 4.12 -9.56 8.14
N VAL A 75 4.24 -10.12 9.33
CA VAL A 75 5.53 -10.37 9.98
C VAL A 75 6.38 -11.35 9.17
N LEU A 76 5.79 -12.37 8.58
CA LEU A 76 6.48 -13.34 7.72
C LEU A 76 7.01 -12.67 6.44
N MET A 77 6.21 -11.80 5.82
CA MET A 77 6.62 -10.99 4.68
C MET A 77 7.82 -10.09 5.02
N VAL A 78 7.71 -9.35 6.12
CA VAL A 78 8.80 -8.48 6.61
C VAL A 78 10.06 -9.28 6.91
N PHE A 79 9.93 -10.46 7.52
CA PHE A 79 11.05 -11.37 7.76
C PHE A 79 11.74 -11.78 6.46
N GLY A 80 10.99 -12.13 5.43
CA GLY A 80 11.53 -12.48 4.12
C GLY A 80 12.29 -11.31 3.48
N ALA A 81 11.70 -10.11 3.48
CA ALA A 81 12.30 -8.91 2.92
C ALA A 81 13.61 -8.52 3.66
N PHE A 82 13.59 -8.56 4.99
CA PHE A 82 14.78 -8.33 5.81
C PHE A 82 15.88 -9.37 5.58
N THR A 83 15.49 -10.63 5.43
CA THR A 83 16.45 -11.70 5.17
C THR A 83 17.19 -11.45 3.85
N ILE A 84 16.48 -11.04 2.80
CA ILE A 84 17.10 -10.66 1.53
C ILE A 84 18.04 -9.47 1.71
N LEU A 85 17.61 -8.41 2.40
CA LEU A 85 18.43 -7.23 2.63
C LEU A 85 19.70 -7.57 3.43
N ASN A 86 19.57 -8.33 4.52
CA ASN A 86 20.71 -8.75 5.34
C ASN A 86 21.66 -9.68 4.57
N LEU A 87 21.12 -10.57 3.75
CA LEU A 87 21.90 -11.41 2.84
C LEU A 87 22.78 -10.56 1.90
N LEU A 88 22.18 -9.56 1.26
CA LEU A 88 22.89 -8.67 0.34
C LEU A 88 23.95 -7.81 1.06
N ARG A 89 23.65 -7.35 2.29
CA ARG A 89 24.59 -6.60 3.13
C ARG A 89 25.78 -7.47 3.57
N GLU A 90 25.52 -8.65 4.11
CA GLU A 90 26.57 -9.54 4.64
C GLU A 90 27.47 -10.11 3.51
N THR A 91 26.93 -10.32 2.32
CA THR A 91 27.71 -10.76 1.15
C THR A 91 28.48 -9.64 0.46
N GLY A 92 28.13 -8.38 0.73
CA GLY A 92 28.61 -7.19 -0.02
C GLY A 92 27.92 -7.03 -1.38
N ALA A 93 26.97 -7.88 -1.74
CA ALA A 93 26.24 -7.79 -3.02
C ALA A 93 25.42 -6.50 -3.13
N ILE A 94 25.10 -5.84 -2.02
CA ILE A 94 24.35 -4.58 -1.99
C ILE A 94 25.05 -3.47 -2.81
N ASP A 95 26.37 -3.42 -2.82
CA ASP A 95 27.13 -2.42 -3.57
C ASP A 95 27.12 -2.73 -5.07
N ASP A 96 27.12 -4.00 -5.45
CA ASP A 96 26.94 -4.42 -6.85
C ASP A 96 25.52 -4.14 -7.35
N VAL A 97 24.49 -4.28 -6.49
CA VAL A 97 23.11 -3.84 -6.77
C VAL A 97 23.08 -2.35 -7.06
N LYS A 98 23.67 -1.51 -6.17
CA LYS A 98 23.75 -0.06 -6.38
C LYS A 98 24.40 0.29 -7.73
N SER A 99 25.55 -0.31 -8.01
CA SER A 99 26.28 -0.07 -9.26
C SER A 99 25.50 -0.53 -10.51
N THR A 100 24.66 -1.54 -10.38
CA THR A 100 23.83 -2.05 -11.48
C THR A 100 22.67 -1.10 -11.76
N ILE A 101 21.97 -0.63 -10.73
CA ILE A 101 20.85 0.31 -10.88
C ILE A 101 21.35 1.69 -11.34
N ALA A 102 22.52 2.14 -10.85
CA ALA A 102 23.14 3.39 -11.30
C ALA A 102 23.45 3.42 -12.80
N ARG A 103 23.60 2.25 -13.46
CA ARG A 103 23.78 2.15 -14.93
C ARG A 103 22.50 2.35 -15.73
N ILE A 104 21.32 2.27 -15.10
CA ILE A 104 20.04 2.56 -15.75
C ILE A 104 19.97 4.05 -16.09
N SER A 105 20.36 4.87 -15.14
CA SER A 105 20.53 6.31 -15.29
C SER A 105 21.46 6.82 -14.19
N ASP A 106 22.32 7.76 -14.51
CA ASP A 106 23.14 8.48 -13.54
C ASP A 106 22.33 9.59 -12.82
N ASP A 107 21.11 9.88 -13.29
CA ASP A 107 20.22 10.86 -12.65
C ASP A 107 19.42 10.25 -11.49
N ARG A 108 19.70 10.73 -10.28
CA ARG A 108 19.02 10.29 -9.06
C ARG A 108 17.50 10.49 -9.10
N ARG A 109 17.01 11.46 -9.87
CA ARG A 109 15.57 11.73 -10.00
C ARG A 109 14.90 10.69 -10.89
N VAL A 110 15.59 10.20 -11.91
CA VAL A 110 15.13 9.05 -12.71
C VAL A 110 15.10 7.79 -11.85
N GLN A 111 16.16 7.52 -11.09
CA GLN A 111 16.21 6.39 -10.16
C GLN A 111 15.07 6.46 -9.14
N LEU A 112 14.77 7.66 -8.59
CA LEU A 112 13.68 7.88 -7.67
C LEU A 112 12.32 7.50 -8.27
N ILE A 113 12.02 7.94 -9.50
CA ILE A 113 10.74 7.67 -10.16
C ILE A 113 10.60 6.20 -10.56
N VAL A 114 11.64 5.61 -11.13
CA VAL A 114 11.60 4.19 -11.54
C VAL A 114 11.43 3.27 -10.33
N ILE A 115 12.22 3.47 -9.29
CA ILE A 115 12.22 2.59 -8.10
C ILE A 115 11.17 3.03 -7.07
N GLY A 116 10.90 4.31 -6.92
CA GLY A 116 9.98 4.82 -5.90
C GLY A 116 8.51 4.85 -6.35
N MET A 117 8.24 4.85 -7.66
CA MET A 117 6.88 4.89 -8.19
C MET A 117 6.56 3.67 -9.05
N MET A 118 7.30 3.44 -10.14
CA MET A 118 6.92 2.42 -11.11
C MET A 118 7.10 1.00 -10.59
N LEU A 119 8.16 0.75 -9.82
CA LEU A 119 8.37 -0.54 -9.16
C LEU A 119 7.29 -0.84 -8.09
N PRO A 120 6.92 0.06 -7.17
CA PRO A 120 5.78 -0.16 -6.28
C PRO A 120 4.47 -0.44 -7.03
N ILE A 121 4.17 0.29 -8.10
CA ILE A 121 3.00 0.02 -8.94
C ILE A 121 3.00 -1.43 -9.46
N PHE A 122 4.13 -1.92 -9.97
CA PHE A 122 4.26 -3.31 -10.41
C PHE A 122 4.06 -4.30 -9.26
N LEU A 123 4.75 -4.08 -8.14
CA LEU A 123 4.72 -4.96 -6.99
C LEU A 123 3.35 -5.02 -6.32
N GLU A 124 2.61 -3.93 -6.31
CA GLU A 124 1.25 -3.89 -5.75
C GLU A 124 0.30 -4.78 -6.54
N GLY A 125 0.38 -4.77 -7.86
CA GLY A 125 -0.38 -5.69 -8.69
C GLY A 125 -0.04 -7.16 -8.46
N ALA A 126 1.23 -7.46 -8.17
CA ALA A 126 1.70 -8.82 -7.96
C ALA A 126 1.45 -9.33 -6.53
N ALA A 127 1.66 -8.50 -5.53
CA ALA A 127 1.68 -8.87 -4.11
C ALA A 127 0.57 -8.22 -3.28
N GLY A 128 0.33 -6.94 -3.44
CA GLY A 128 -0.64 -6.18 -2.64
C GLY A 128 -0.21 -5.96 -1.18
N ALA A 129 -1.12 -5.40 -0.40
CA ALA A 129 -1.11 -5.36 1.08
C ALA A 129 0.17 -4.81 1.75
N GLY A 130 0.73 -3.72 1.22
CA GLY A 130 1.88 -3.02 1.81
C GLY A 130 3.24 -3.65 1.50
N ALA A 131 3.28 -4.79 0.78
CA ALA A 131 4.52 -5.41 0.30
C ALA A 131 5.36 -4.46 -0.58
N PRO A 132 4.78 -3.65 -1.47
CA PRO A 132 5.55 -2.78 -2.35
C PRO A 132 6.49 -1.84 -1.62
N ALA A 133 6.02 -1.15 -0.58
CA ALA A 133 6.84 -0.23 0.18
C ALA A 133 7.96 -0.93 0.94
N ALA A 134 7.67 -2.10 1.54
CA ALA A 134 8.65 -2.92 2.24
C ALA A 134 9.76 -3.46 1.31
N ILE A 135 9.48 -3.60 0.02
CA ILE A 135 10.44 -4.05 -1.00
C ILE A 135 11.16 -2.86 -1.62
N ALA A 136 10.45 -1.79 -2.04
CA ALA A 136 11.04 -0.68 -2.78
C ALA A 136 11.90 0.25 -1.90
N ALA A 137 11.54 0.46 -0.62
CA ALA A 137 12.32 1.31 0.27
C ALA A 137 13.77 0.84 0.44
N PRO A 138 14.07 -0.45 0.68
CA PRO A 138 15.46 -0.95 0.69
C PRO A 138 16.25 -0.67 -0.59
N PHE A 139 15.60 -0.71 -1.76
CA PHE A 139 16.27 -0.34 -3.01
C PHE A 139 16.68 1.12 -3.04
N LEU A 140 15.80 2.03 -2.63
CA LEU A 140 16.10 3.45 -2.57
C LEU A 140 17.23 3.73 -1.55
N VAL A 141 17.18 3.09 -0.38
CA VAL A 141 18.26 3.18 0.61
C VAL A 141 19.57 2.64 0.05
N ALA A 142 19.52 1.54 -0.70
CA ALA A 142 20.70 1.01 -1.39
C ALA A 142 21.29 2.00 -2.40
N LEU A 143 20.49 2.84 -3.02
CA LEU A 143 20.92 3.93 -3.91
C LEU A 143 21.42 5.17 -3.16
N GLY A 144 21.47 5.15 -1.83
CA GLY A 144 21.94 6.24 -0.99
C GLY A 144 20.90 7.33 -0.72
N PHE A 145 19.60 7.03 -0.86
CA PHE A 145 18.54 7.88 -0.35
C PHE A 145 18.38 7.70 1.17
N ASP A 146 17.95 8.76 1.85
CA ASP A 146 17.66 8.70 3.28
C ASP A 146 16.54 7.67 3.56
N PRO A 147 16.65 6.84 4.60
CA PRO A 147 15.67 5.80 4.90
C PRO A 147 14.25 6.30 5.07
N VAL A 148 14.04 7.38 5.83
CA VAL A 148 12.70 7.96 6.06
C VAL A 148 12.06 8.43 4.77
N THR A 149 12.82 9.15 3.97
CA THR A 149 12.36 9.66 2.68
C THR A 149 12.12 8.53 1.70
N SER A 150 12.96 7.48 1.71
CA SER A 150 12.78 6.27 0.88
C SER A 150 11.48 5.56 1.17
N ILE A 151 11.14 5.41 2.45
CA ILE A 151 9.85 4.83 2.89
C ILE A 151 8.69 5.70 2.40
N ALA A 152 8.75 7.01 2.65
CA ALA A 152 7.68 7.93 2.27
C ALA A 152 7.43 7.92 0.75
N VAL A 153 8.49 7.87 -0.05
CA VAL A 153 8.43 7.78 -1.51
C VAL A 153 7.84 6.44 -1.96
N ALA A 154 8.28 5.32 -1.37
CA ALA A 154 7.78 4.00 -1.72
C ALA A 154 6.29 3.84 -1.37
N LEU A 155 5.85 4.37 -0.21
CA LEU A 155 4.44 4.43 0.18
C LEU A 155 3.63 5.32 -0.77
N LEU A 156 4.18 6.44 -1.23
CA LEU A 156 3.51 7.32 -2.19
C LEU A 156 3.37 6.65 -3.57
N GLY A 157 4.36 5.89 -4.00
CA GLY A 157 4.31 5.09 -5.23
C GLY A 157 3.22 4.03 -5.19
N ASP A 158 2.94 3.51 -4.01
CA ASP A 158 1.90 2.52 -3.75
C ASP A 158 0.48 3.11 -3.60
N ALA A 159 0.36 4.41 -3.40
CA ALA A 159 -0.91 5.06 -3.05
C ALA A 159 -1.97 5.07 -4.17
N THR A 160 -1.60 4.91 -5.43
CA THR A 160 -2.56 4.86 -6.54
C THR A 160 -2.85 3.44 -7.02
N PRO A 161 -1.86 2.54 -7.12
CA PRO A 161 -2.10 1.19 -7.63
C PRO A 161 -2.82 0.27 -6.63
N ALA A 162 -2.91 0.63 -5.35
CA ALA A 162 -3.51 -0.21 -4.33
C ALA A 162 -5.01 -0.52 -4.56
N SER A 163 -5.70 0.26 -5.40
CA SER A 163 -7.03 -0.08 -5.90
C SER A 163 -7.06 -1.37 -6.73
N TRP A 164 -5.94 -1.77 -7.31
CA TRP A 164 -5.79 -3.02 -8.07
C TRP A 164 -4.75 -3.95 -7.43
N GLY A 165 -4.51 -3.78 -6.14
CA GLY A 165 -3.61 -4.59 -5.36
C GLY A 165 -4.01 -6.06 -5.37
N GLY A 166 -3.00 -6.96 -5.34
CA GLY A 166 -3.22 -8.39 -5.39
C GLY A 166 -4.01 -8.85 -6.63
N ALA A 167 -3.65 -8.33 -7.80
CA ALA A 167 -4.32 -8.58 -9.08
C ALA A 167 -5.81 -8.19 -9.06
N GLY A 168 -6.08 -6.97 -8.67
CA GLY A 168 -7.43 -6.40 -8.76
C GLY A 168 -8.38 -6.73 -7.61
N LEU A 169 -7.95 -7.53 -6.62
CA LEU A 169 -8.83 -7.96 -5.51
C LEU A 169 -9.50 -6.80 -4.79
N THR A 170 -8.80 -5.69 -4.61
CA THR A 170 -9.34 -4.49 -3.96
C THR A 170 -10.57 -3.93 -4.68
N THR A 171 -10.57 -3.90 -6.01
CA THR A 171 -11.71 -3.45 -6.82
C THR A 171 -12.73 -4.56 -7.02
N ILE A 172 -12.29 -5.79 -7.30
CA ILE A 172 -13.17 -6.93 -7.60
C ILE A 172 -14.00 -7.31 -6.39
N ASN A 173 -13.34 -7.72 -5.31
CA ASN A 173 -14.02 -8.17 -4.09
C ASN A 173 -14.55 -6.99 -3.27
N GLY A 174 -13.85 -5.85 -3.29
CA GLY A 174 -14.31 -4.64 -2.62
C GLY A 174 -15.59 -4.06 -3.22
N GLY A 175 -15.76 -4.23 -4.54
CA GLY A 175 -16.96 -3.81 -5.27
C GLY A 175 -18.04 -4.90 -5.44
N ALA A 176 -17.84 -6.07 -4.83
CA ALA A 176 -18.77 -7.21 -5.01
C ALA A 176 -20.22 -6.87 -4.66
N ALA A 177 -20.45 -6.12 -3.58
CA ALA A 177 -21.80 -5.72 -3.18
C ALA A 177 -22.55 -4.94 -4.27
N LEU A 178 -21.88 -4.07 -5.05
CA LEU A 178 -22.48 -3.36 -6.17
C LEU A 178 -22.82 -4.31 -7.33
N VAL A 179 -21.95 -5.27 -7.59
CA VAL A 179 -22.14 -6.27 -8.66
C VAL A 179 -23.27 -7.21 -8.30
N ASP A 180 -23.30 -7.72 -7.07
CA ASP A 180 -24.33 -8.63 -6.56
C ASP A 180 -25.72 -7.96 -6.52
N ALA A 181 -25.76 -6.65 -6.25
CA ALA A 181 -26.98 -5.83 -6.32
C ALA A 181 -27.41 -5.49 -7.78
N GLY A 182 -26.64 -5.89 -8.80
CA GLY A 182 -26.93 -5.58 -10.20
C GLY A 182 -26.73 -4.11 -10.58
N LEU A 183 -26.06 -3.32 -9.74
CA LEU A 183 -25.83 -1.88 -9.92
C LEU A 183 -24.58 -1.56 -10.73
N SER A 184 -23.69 -2.53 -10.92
CA SER A 184 -22.42 -2.36 -11.62
C SER A 184 -21.89 -3.69 -12.16
N THR A 185 -20.76 -3.58 -12.87
CA THR A 185 -19.90 -4.72 -13.22
C THR A 185 -18.47 -4.45 -12.75
N VAL A 186 -17.66 -5.51 -12.66
CA VAL A 186 -16.23 -5.37 -12.30
C VAL A 186 -15.53 -4.42 -13.26
N SER A 187 -15.81 -4.50 -14.57
CA SER A 187 -15.22 -3.64 -15.58
C SER A 187 -15.61 -2.18 -15.42
N LEU A 188 -16.88 -1.87 -15.13
CA LEU A 188 -17.33 -0.51 -14.88
C LEU A 188 -16.68 0.08 -13.64
N ASN A 189 -16.59 -0.71 -12.56
CA ASN A 189 -15.89 -0.30 -11.34
C ASN A 189 -14.41 -0.02 -11.62
N ALA A 190 -13.70 -0.93 -12.29
CA ALA A 190 -12.29 -0.75 -12.62
C ALA A 190 -12.04 0.47 -13.50
N ALA A 191 -12.89 0.68 -14.51
CA ALA A 191 -12.78 1.79 -15.44
C ALA A 191 -13.00 3.14 -14.73
N MET A 192 -13.99 3.25 -13.84
CA MET A 192 -14.24 4.49 -13.10
C MET A 192 -13.13 4.77 -12.08
N VAL A 193 -12.65 3.76 -11.36
CA VAL A 193 -11.48 3.89 -10.46
C VAL A 193 -10.24 4.37 -11.25
N GLY A 194 -10.02 3.84 -12.46
CA GLY A 194 -8.95 4.30 -13.34
C GLY A 194 -8.99 5.78 -13.64
N ARG A 195 -10.20 6.35 -13.84
CA ARG A 195 -10.39 7.78 -14.10
C ARG A 195 -10.01 8.65 -12.89
N PHE A 196 -10.13 8.17 -11.68
CA PHE A 196 -9.61 8.87 -10.51
C PHE A 196 -8.08 8.85 -10.48
N HIS A 197 -7.51 7.66 -10.62
CA HIS A 197 -6.07 7.46 -10.44
C HIS A 197 -5.23 8.09 -11.56
N MET A 198 -5.78 8.26 -12.78
CA MET A 198 -5.06 8.92 -13.87
C MET A 198 -4.56 10.31 -13.47
N PHE A 199 -5.31 11.08 -12.69
CA PHE A 199 -4.86 12.38 -12.21
C PHE A 199 -3.87 12.27 -11.05
N GLY A 200 -4.03 11.26 -10.19
CA GLY A 200 -3.05 10.98 -9.12
C GLY A 200 -1.67 10.70 -9.69
N VAL A 201 -1.55 9.76 -10.63
CA VAL A 201 -0.25 9.38 -11.20
C VAL A 201 0.43 10.49 -12.00
N LEU A 202 -0.34 11.48 -12.51
CA LEU A 202 0.24 12.65 -13.18
C LEU A 202 1.04 13.54 -12.22
N ILE A 203 0.57 13.70 -11.00
CA ILE A 203 1.18 14.63 -10.02
C ILE A 203 2.20 13.97 -9.12
N ILE A 204 2.12 12.65 -8.92
CA ILE A 204 3.02 11.91 -8.01
C ILE A 204 4.50 12.09 -8.35
N PRO A 205 4.99 12.04 -9.61
CA PRO A 205 6.39 12.27 -9.92
C PRO A 205 6.90 13.63 -9.42
N PHE A 206 6.07 14.66 -9.51
CA PHE A 206 6.41 15.99 -9.04
C PHE A 206 6.42 16.06 -7.51
N ILE A 207 5.46 15.44 -6.84
CA ILE A 207 5.43 15.36 -5.37
C ILE A 207 6.68 14.63 -4.87
N MET A 208 7.07 13.51 -5.47
CA MET A 208 8.25 12.73 -5.08
C MET A 208 9.53 13.52 -5.24
N VAL A 209 9.74 14.14 -6.39
CA VAL A 209 10.93 14.98 -6.64
C VAL A 209 10.94 16.18 -5.72
N GLY A 210 9.81 16.83 -5.50
CA GLY A 210 9.67 17.93 -4.56
C GLY A 210 9.96 17.53 -3.11
N MET A 211 9.52 16.33 -2.70
CA MET A 211 9.74 15.77 -1.36
C MET A 211 11.23 15.49 -1.08
N VAL A 212 11.93 14.91 -2.06
CA VAL A 212 13.32 14.46 -1.90
C VAL A 212 14.33 15.59 -2.16
N PHE A 213 14.13 16.37 -3.21
CA PHE A 213 15.13 17.32 -3.73
C PHE A 213 14.67 18.79 -3.61
N GLY A 214 13.44 19.03 -3.14
CA GLY A 214 12.87 20.37 -3.10
C GLY A 214 12.72 21.01 -4.49
N LYS A 215 12.62 22.33 -4.53
CA LYS A 215 12.44 23.09 -5.79
C LYS A 215 13.59 22.90 -6.79
N LYS A 216 14.81 22.66 -6.32
CA LYS A 216 15.98 22.44 -7.17
C LYS A 216 15.85 21.16 -8.02
N GLY A 217 15.17 20.13 -7.50
CA GLY A 217 14.95 18.86 -8.18
C GLY A 217 14.25 18.97 -9.54
N PHE A 218 13.51 20.05 -9.78
CA PHE A 218 12.79 20.24 -11.04
C PHE A 218 13.67 20.75 -12.18
N LYS A 219 14.86 21.28 -11.89
CA LYS A 219 15.75 21.88 -12.90
C LYS A 219 16.23 20.84 -13.90
N GLY A 220 15.70 20.94 -15.12
CA GLY A 220 16.05 20.03 -16.23
C GLY A 220 15.35 18.67 -16.20
N ALA A 221 14.56 18.35 -15.14
CA ALA A 221 13.83 17.10 -15.03
C ALA A 221 12.37 17.19 -15.47
N VAL A 222 11.79 18.38 -15.56
CA VAL A 222 10.35 18.58 -15.85
C VAL A 222 9.87 17.79 -17.07
N PRO A 223 10.57 17.79 -18.24
CA PRO A 223 10.13 17.02 -19.40
C PRO A 223 10.04 15.51 -19.09
N TYR A 224 11.00 14.95 -18.34
CA TYR A 224 10.97 13.57 -17.92
C TYR A 224 9.84 13.29 -16.93
N LEU A 225 9.61 14.16 -15.94
CA LEU A 225 8.53 14.00 -14.97
C LEU A 225 7.15 14.06 -15.65
N CYS A 226 6.96 14.96 -16.61
CA CYS A 226 5.76 15.00 -17.45
C CYS A 226 5.61 13.69 -18.22
N PHE A 227 6.67 13.23 -18.89
CA PHE A 227 6.63 11.96 -19.62
C PHE A 227 6.29 10.77 -18.68
N ALA A 228 6.95 10.66 -17.53
CA ALA A 228 6.70 9.61 -16.57
C ALA A 228 5.26 9.61 -16.06
N GLY A 229 4.72 10.79 -15.70
CA GLY A 229 3.34 10.94 -15.28
C GLY A 229 2.35 10.61 -16.38
N VAL A 230 2.53 11.19 -17.58
CA VAL A 230 1.61 10.99 -18.71
C VAL A 230 1.65 9.55 -19.21
N SER A 231 2.82 8.95 -19.39
CA SER A 231 2.92 7.54 -19.83
C SER A 231 2.26 6.59 -18.83
N THR A 232 2.50 6.77 -17.52
CA THR A 232 1.84 5.96 -16.49
C THR A 232 0.32 6.17 -16.49
N CYS A 233 -0.14 7.41 -16.62
CA CYS A 233 -1.55 7.76 -16.74
C CYS A 233 -2.22 7.06 -17.94
N VAL A 234 -1.63 7.15 -19.13
CA VAL A 234 -2.18 6.55 -20.35
C VAL A 234 -2.25 5.03 -20.25
N VAL A 235 -1.16 4.40 -19.77
CA VAL A 235 -1.13 2.94 -19.59
C VAL A 235 -2.16 2.49 -18.57
N MET A 236 -2.23 3.15 -17.42
CA MET A 236 -3.19 2.84 -16.35
C MET A 236 -4.64 3.01 -16.82
N PHE A 237 -4.92 4.10 -17.52
CA PHE A 237 -6.24 4.33 -18.10
C PHE A 237 -6.60 3.25 -19.11
N PHE A 238 -5.69 2.91 -20.02
CA PHE A 238 -5.94 1.88 -21.01
C PHE A 238 -6.22 0.51 -20.38
N LEU A 239 -5.37 0.08 -19.43
CA LEU A 239 -5.52 -1.21 -18.80
C LEU A 239 -6.78 -1.29 -17.95
N SER A 240 -7.10 -0.26 -17.17
CA SER A 240 -8.29 -0.25 -16.31
C SER A 240 -9.61 -0.18 -17.06
N ASN A 241 -9.63 0.45 -18.24
CA ASN A 241 -10.86 0.64 -19.00
C ASN A 241 -11.11 -0.45 -20.07
N PHE A 242 -10.05 -1.08 -20.61
CA PHE A 242 -10.19 -1.97 -21.78
C PHE A 242 -9.65 -3.39 -21.53
N VAL A 243 -8.85 -3.63 -20.47
CA VAL A 243 -8.25 -4.93 -20.24
C VAL A 243 -8.84 -5.59 -18.98
N GLY A 244 -8.78 -4.94 -17.82
CA GLY A 244 -9.38 -5.45 -16.59
C GLY A 244 -8.62 -5.09 -15.33
N ALA A 245 -9.31 -5.24 -14.19
CA ALA A 245 -8.77 -4.90 -12.87
C ALA A 245 -7.53 -5.73 -12.52
N GLU A 246 -7.50 -7.00 -12.93
CA GLU A 246 -6.49 -7.99 -12.54
C GLU A 246 -5.08 -7.61 -12.97
N VAL A 247 -4.95 -7.00 -14.15
CA VAL A 247 -3.65 -6.69 -14.76
C VAL A 247 -3.29 -5.20 -14.67
N THR A 248 -4.22 -4.35 -14.24
CA THR A 248 -4.05 -2.89 -14.29
C THR A 248 -2.80 -2.42 -13.55
N SER A 249 -2.63 -2.77 -12.29
CA SER A 249 -1.47 -2.32 -11.50
C SER A 249 -0.17 -2.91 -12.06
N MET A 250 -0.09 -4.23 -12.19
CA MET A 250 1.14 -4.89 -12.61
C MET A 250 1.56 -4.48 -14.03
N GLY A 251 0.61 -4.45 -14.97
CA GLY A 251 0.86 -4.01 -16.34
C GLY A 251 1.28 -2.53 -16.41
N THR A 252 0.62 -1.67 -15.63
CA THR A 252 1.00 -0.24 -15.55
C THR A 252 2.43 -0.07 -15.06
N GLY A 253 2.80 -0.70 -13.96
CA GLY A 253 4.15 -0.59 -13.41
C GLY A 253 5.22 -1.08 -14.38
N LEU A 254 5.03 -2.26 -14.98
CA LEU A 254 5.98 -2.84 -15.93
C LEU A 254 6.14 -2.00 -17.20
N ILE A 255 5.03 -1.67 -17.86
CA ILE A 255 5.05 -0.92 -19.12
C ILE A 255 5.61 0.49 -18.89
N SER A 256 5.19 1.19 -17.84
CA SER A 256 5.69 2.52 -17.50
C SER A 256 7.19 2.52 -17.22
N MET A 257 7.69 1.49 -16.52
CA MET A 257 9.11 1.32 -16.26
C MET A 257 9.90 1.14 -17.56
N LEU A 258 9.42 0.28 -18.47
CA LEU A 258 10.05 0.09 -19.79
C LEU A 258 10.03 1.36 -20.64
N LEU A 259 8.91 2.09 -20.66
CA LEU A 259 8.80 3.38 -21.36
C LEU A 259 9.73 4.43 -20.76
N SER A 260 9.85 4.48 -19.43
CA SER A 260 10.77 5.39 -18.75
C SER A 260 12.24 5.10 -19.11
N LEU A 261 12.63 3.82 -19.12
CA LEU A 261 13.97 3.41 -19.54
C LEU A 261 14.24 3.73 -21.02
N ALA A 262 13.25 3.52 -21.87
CA ALA A 262 13.35 3.91 -23.29
C ALA A 262 13.51 5.42 -23.45
N TYR A 263 12.74 6.23 -22.74
CA TYR A 263 12.88 7.68 -22.75
C TYR A 263 14.27 8.13 -22.34
N VAL A 264 14.80 7.61 -21.24
CA VAL A 264 16.15 7.95 -20.76
C VAL A 264 17.22 7.61 -21.80
N LYS A 265 17.07 6.47 -22.49
CA LYS A 265 18.04 6.00 -23.50
C LYS A 265 17.95 6.78 -24.82
N LEU A 266 16.72 7.15 -25.26
CA LEU A 266 16.48 7.76 -26.58
C LEU A 266 16.49 9.28 -26.55
N VAL A 267 15.95 9.88 -25.48
CA VAL A 267 15.79 11.33 -25.33
C VAL A 267 16.83 11.90 -24.37
N GLY A 268 17.13 11.16 -23.29
CA GLY A 268 17.99 11.61 -22.22
C GLY A 268 17.29 12.53 -21.23
N VAL A 269 17.97 12.79 -20.11
CA VAL A 269 17.53 13.73 -19.07
C VAL A 269 18.63 14.74 -18.85
N ARG A 270 18.32 16.03 -18.84
CA ARG A 270 19.29 17.07 -18.51
C ARG A 270 19.60 17.02 -17.02
N THR A 271 20.75 16.42 -16.68
CA THR A 271 21.14 16.12 -15.31
C THR A 271 22.20 17.12 -14.82
N PRO A 272 21.82 18.07 -13.92
CA PRO A 272 22.81 18.88 -13.20
C PRO A 272 23.72 18.00 -12.35
N GLU A 273 24.98 18.43 -12.14
CA GLU A 273 25.99 17.67 -11.42
C GLU A 273 25.56 17.26 -10.01
N GLU A 274 24.81 18.12 -9.31
CA GLU A 274 24.27 17.86 -7.97
C GLU A 274 23.33 16.65 -7.89
N PHE A 275 22.73 16.23 -9.01
CA PHE A 275 21.83 15.07 -9.09
C PHE A 275 22.45 13.86 -9.77
N ARG A 276 23.72 13.98 -10.19
CA ARG A 276 24.43 12.88 -10.81
C ARG A 276 24.93 11.91 -9.76
N HIS A 277 24.61 10.64 -9.95
CA HIS A 277 25.16 9.57 -9.14
C HIS A 277 26.51 9.15 -9.70
N HIS A 278 27.59 9.57 -9.03
CA HIS A 278 28.91 9.07 -9.35
C HIS A 278 29.05 7.67 -8.76
N ALA A 279 28.77 6.63 -9.54
CA ALA A 279 29.14 5.30 -9.17
C ALA A 279 30.67 5.24 -9.14
N ALA A 280 31.27 5.20 -7.95
CA ALA A 280 32.70 4.92 -7.84
C ALA A 280 32.98 3.63 -8.62
N ALA A 281 34.09 3.62 -9.36
CA ALA A 281 34.52 2.43 -10.09
C ALA A 281 34.98 1.36 -9.10
N GLN A 282 34.02 0.76 -8.41
CA GLN A 282 34.25 -0.29 -7.43
C GLN A 282 34.40 -1.61 -8.18
N GLN A 283 35.42 -2.37 -7.87
CA GLN A 283 35.60 -3.73 -8.38
C GLN A 283 34.37 -4.55 -7.92
N ARG A 284 33.60 -5.07 -8.90
CA ARG A 284 32.43 -5.87 -8.63
C ARG A 284 32.84 -7.24 -8.09
N LYS A 285 32.25 -7.61 -6.97
CA LYS A 285 32.37 -8.96 -6.42
C LYS A 285 31.47 -9.95 -7.15
N TYR A 286 30.27 -9.49 -7.53
CA TYR A 286 29.25 -10.30 -8.24
C TYR A 286 28.86 -9.67 -9.57
N SER A 287 28.46 -10.49 -10.54
CA SER A 287 27.82 -9.99 -11.76
C SER A 287 26.48 -9.31 -11.41
N ALA A 288 26.02 -8.43 -12.29
CA ALA A 288 24.74 -7.75 -12.12
C ALA A 288 23.57 -8.72 -11.85
N PHE A 289 23.52 -9.82 -12.60
CA PHE A 289 22.50 -10.87 -12.42
C PHE A 289 22.59 -11.51 -11.03
N ARG A 290 23.79 -11.90 -10.59
CA ARG A 290 23.98 -12.56 -9.29
C ARG A 290 23.62 -11.62 -8.13
N ALA A 291 24.04 -10.36 -8.17
CA ALA A 291 23.73 -9.37 -7.14
C ALA A 291 22.22 -9.08 -7.06
N MET A 292 21.56 -8.95 -8.22
CA MET A 292 20.12 -8.68 -8.33
C MET A 292 19.25 -9.91 -8.22
N SER A 293 19.82 -11.12 -8.14
CA SER A 293 19.07 -12.38 -8.28
C SER A 293 17.86 -12.53 -7.33
N PRO A 294 17.91 -12.18 -6.03
CA PRO A 294 16.73 -12.33 -5.18
C PRO A 294 15.54 -11.51 -5.69
N TYR A 295 15.82 -10.31 -6.19
CA TYR A 295 14.80 -9.41 -6.72
C TYR A 295 14.30 -9.82 -8.10
N ILE A 296 15.20 -10.31 -8.97
CA ILE A 296 14.83 -10.87 -10.29
C ILE A 296 13.91 -12.08 -10.09
N TYR A 297 14.25 -12.97 -9.16
CA TYR A 297 13.38 -14.10 -8.82
C TYR A 297 12.02 -13.62 -8.32
N MET A 298 11.96 -12.57 -7.53
CA MET A 298 10.71 -12.00 -7.04
C MET A 298 9.85 -11.43 -8.18
N LEU A 299 10.47 -10.67 -9.10
CA LEU A 299 9.80 -10.13 -10.29
C LEU A 299 9.22 -11.22 -11.21
N VAL A 300 9.82 -12.40 -11.22
CA VAL A 300 9.37 -13.53 -12.03
C VAL A 300 8.38 -14.41 -11.27
N LEU A 301 8.71 -14.80 -10.04
CA LEU A 301 7.93 -15.79 -9.28
C LEU A 301 6.61 -15.24 -8.76
N LEU A 302 6.52 -13.94 -8.40
CA LEU A 302 5.25 -13.36 -7.94
C LEU A 302 4.18 -13.44 -9.04
N PRO A 303 4.41 -12.94 -10.29
CA PRO A 303 3.45 -13.08 -11.36
C PRO A 303 3.21 -14.56 -11.75
N LEU A 304 4.26 -15.39 -11.77
CA LEU A 304 4.14 -16.80 -12.12
C LEU A 304 3.22 -17.54 -11.13
N VAL A 305 3.39 -17.33 -9.84
CA VAL A 305 2.51 -17.91 -8.83
C VAL A 305 1.09 -17.34 -8.95
N ARG A 306 0.96 -16.03 -9.16
CA ARG A 306 -0.36 -15.39 -9.21
C ARG A 306 -1.21 -15.82 -10.41
N TYR A 307 -0.60 -15.92 -11.59
CA TYR A 307 -1.30 -16.22 -12.85
C TYR A 307 -1.04 -17.63 -13.36
N GLY A 308 0.19 -18.12 -13.20
CA GLY A 308 0.58 -19.43 -13.69
C GLY A 308 -0.02 -20.56 -12.85
N PHE A 309 0.01 -20.47 -11.54
CA PHE A 309 -0.54 -21.49 -10.67
C PHE A 309 -2.05 -21.73 -10.90
N PRO A 310 -2.93 -20.68 -10.92
CA PRO A 310 -4.34 -20.88 -11.24
C PRO A 310 -4.62 -21.36 -12.66
N ALA A 311 -3.71 -21.10 -13.61
CA ALA A 311 -3.86 -21.57 -14.98
C ALA A 311 -3.58 -23.07 -15.14
N VAL A 312 -2.75 -23.65 -14.27
CA VAL A 312 -2.34 -25.08 -14.34
C VAL A 312 -3.13 -25.94 -13.35
N VAL A 313 -3.46 -25.40 -12.18
CA VAL A 313 -4.16 -26.13 -11.11
C VAL A 313 -5.66 -25.85 -11.19
N PRO A 314 -6.53 -26.86 -11.37
CA PRO A 314 -7.98 -26.68 -11.32
C PRO A 314 -8.38 -25.99 -10.01
N ASN A 315 -9.19 -24.93 -10.10
CA ASN A 315 -9.56 -24.10 -8.96
C ASN A 315 -8.37 -23.50 -8.18
N GLY A 316 -7.20 -23.37 -8.82
CA GLY A 316 -5.95 -22.94 -8.18
C GLY A 316 -6.08 -21.60 -7.46
N PHE A 317 -6.89 -20.67 -7.98
CA PHE A 317 -7.16 -19.41 -7.30
C PHE A 317 -7.90 -19.60 -5.96
N ALA A 318 -8.93 -20.47 -5.93
CA ALA A 318 -9.66 -20.81 -4.72
C ALA A 318 -8.74 -21.50 -3.69
N VAL A 319 -7.84 -22.38 -4.15
CA VAL A 319 -6.82 -23.04 -3.31
C VAL A 319 -5.88 -21.98 -2.70
N MET A 320 -5.41 -21.01 -3.50
CA MET A 320 -4.58 -19.91 -2.97
C MET A 320 -5.33 -19.09 -1.91
N CYS A 321 -6.61 -18.82 -2.12
CA CYS A 321 -7.42 -18.05 -1.17
C CYS A 321 -7.70 -18.80 0.13
N THR A 322 -7.66 -20.13 0.15
CA THR A 322 -7.88 -20.94 1.37
C THR A 322 -6.88 -20.59 2.50
N PHE A 323 -5.62 -20.35 2.14
CA PHE A 323 -4.59 -19.95 3.10
C PHE A 323 -4.42 -18.41 3.21
N GLY A 324 -5.18 -17.66 2.41
CA GLY A 324 -5.02 -16.22 2.21
C GLY A 324 -3.90 -15.91 1.21
N TYR A 325 -4.19 -15.03 0.27
CA TYR A 325 -3.27 -14.69 -0.82
C TYR A 325 -1.91 -14.15 -0.32
N ILE A 326 -1.89 -13.36 0.76
CA ILE A 326 -0.67 -12.80 1.36
C ILE A 326 0.31 -13.92 1.74
N PHE A 327 -0.18 -15.04 2.25
CA PHE A 327 0.67 -16.18 2.62
C PHE A 327 1.49 -16.70 1.43
N TRP A 328 0.93 -16.74 0.23
CA TRP A 328 1.68 -17.15 -0.98
C TRP A 328 2.75 -16.15 -1.36
N VAL A 329 2.49 -14.85 -1.18
CA VAL A 329 3.50 -13.80 -1.37
C VAL A 329 4.67 -14.01 -0.40
N ASP A 330 4.39 -14.27 0.87
CA ASP A 330 5.38 -14.53 1.91
C ASP A 330 6.27 -15.72 1.54
N VAL A 331 5.66 -16.82 1.13
CA VAL A 331 6.38 -18.03 0.69
C VAL A 331 7.27 -17.72 -0.51
N VAL A 332 6.77 -16.98 -1.50
CA VAL A 332 7.57 -16.58 -2.66
C VAL A 332 8.76 -15.73 -2.26
N ILE A 333 8.59 -14.75 -1.37
CA ILE A 333 9.70 -13.89 -0.90
C ILE A 333 10.77 -14.74 -0.19
N LEU A 334 10.36 -15.67 0.67
CA LEU A 334 11.28 -16.59 1.34
C LEU A 334 12.04 -17.48 0.35
N VAL A 335 11.35 -18.04 -0.65
CA VAL A 335 11.97 -18.82 -1.72
C VAL A 335 12.95 -17.97 -2.53
N CYS A 336 12.61 -16.74 -2.85
CA CYS A 336 13.51 -15.79 -3.53
C CYS A 336 14.78 -15.52 -2.70
N GLY A 337 14.65 -15.40 -1.39
CA GLY A 337 15.79 -15.27 -0.47
C GLY A 337 16.71 -16.51 -0.51
N MET A 338 16.15 -17.72 -0.48
CA MET A 338 16.90 -18.98 -0.57
C MET A 338 17.60 -19.13 -1.92
N LEU A 339 16.87 -18.90 -3.04
CA LEU A 339 17.45 -18.95 -4.39
C LEU A 339 18.53 -17.89 -4.58
N GLY A 340 18.32 -16.69 -4.04
CA GLY A 340 19.31 -15.61 -4.04
C GLY A 340 20.58 -15.99 -3.27
N ALA A 341 20.45 -16.60 -2.09
CA ALA A 341 21.57 -17.10 -1.32
C ALA A 341 22.37 -18.15 -2.10
N ALA A 342 21.69 -19.12 -2.71
CA ALA A 342 22.32 -20.13 -3.56
C ALA A 342 23.07 -19.49 -4.75
N THR A 343 22.44 -18.53 -5.43
CA THR A 343 23.05 -17.81 -6.58
C THR A 343 24.28 -16.98 -6.19
N LEU A 344 24.26 -16.41 -4.98
CA LEU A 344 25.41 -15.68 -4.42
C LEU A 344 26.51 -16.62 -3.88
N GLY A 345 26.26 -17.93 -3.84
CA GLY A 345 27.22 -18.92 -3.33
C GLY A 345 27.32 -18.94 -1.80
N VAL A 346 26.25 -18.55 -1.12
CA VAL A 346 26.15 -18.55 0.35
C VAL A 346 25.81 -19.95 0.82
N SER A 347 26.58 -20.48 1.78
CA SER A 347 26.29 -21.80 2.36
C SER A 347 25.02 -21.79 3.20
N ALA A 348 24.35 -22.96 3.33
CA ALA A 348 23.17 -23.10 4.17
C ALA A 348 23.39 -22.68 5.63
N LYS A 349 24.64 -22.94 6.15
CA LYS A 349 25.01 -22.50 7.50
C LYS A 349 25.02 -20.96 7.65
N GLN A 350 25.61 -20.27 6.67
CA GLN A 350 25.63 -18.81 6.64
C GLN A 350 24.22 -18.24 6.45
N TYR A 351 23.41 -18.77 5.52
CA TYR A 351 22.04 -18.35 5.32
C TYR A 351 21.19 -18.51 6.58
N ARG A 352 21.35 -19.64 7.31
CA ARG A 352 20.67 -19.84 8.59
C ARG A 352 21.10 -18.81 9.63
N ALA A 353 22.35 -18.39 9.64
CA ALA A 353 22.83 -17.32 10.54
C ALA A 353 22.18 -15.96 10.20
N VAL A 354 22.04 -15.62 8.91
CA VAL A 354 21.30 -14.44 8.44
C VAL A 354 19.86 -14.47 8.94
N CYS A 355 19.16 -15.59 8.72
CA CYS A 355 17.78 -15.77 9.19
C CYS A 355 17.66 -15.61 10.72
N SER A 356 18.56 -16.22 11.48
CA SER A 356 18.55 -16.14 12.94
C SER A 356 18.71 -14.71 13.46
N ARG A 357 19.58 -13.91 12.84
CA ARG A 357 19.72 -12.47 13.17
C ARG A 357 18.48 -11.68 12.80
N THR A 358 17.87 -12.01 11.68
CA THR A 358 16.64 -11.34 11.21
C THR A 358 15.47 -11.54 12.19
N VAL A 359 15.35 -12.69 12.84
CA VAL A 359 14.28 -12.96 13.84
C VAL A 359 14.24 -11.89 14.93
N GLY A 360 15.41 -11.46 15.44
CA GLY A 360 15.49 -10.43 16.49
C GLY A 360 14.92 -9.08 16.05
N ASN A 361 15.05 -8.75 14.77
CA ASN A 361 14.55 -7.49 14.20
C ASN A 361 13.04 -7.50 13.97
N VAL A 362 12.43 -8.68 13.85
CA VAL A 362 11.01 -8.83 13.47
C VAL A 362 10.08 -8.87 14.69
N LEU A 363 10.58 -9.23 15.88
CA LEU A 363 9.78 -9.28 17.11
C LEU A 363 9.08 -7.94 17.46
N PRO A 364 9.75 -6.77 17.37
CA PRO A 364 9.07 -5.48 17.58
C PRO A 364 7.93 -5.22 16.58
N VAL A 365 8.11 -5.70 15.34
CA VAL A 365 7.08 -5.58 14.28
C VAL A 365 5.87 -6.42 14.62
N LEU A 366 6.07 -7.64 15.12
CA LEU A 366 4.98 -8.53 15.54
C LEU A 366 4.09 -7.89 16.62
N ILE A 367 4.69 -7.29 17.64
CA ILE A 367 3.95 -6.60 18.72
C ILE A 367 3.12 -5.45 18.13
N THR A 368 3.73 -4.61 17.30
CA THR A 368 3.08 -3.44 16.73
C THR A 368 1.95 -3.84 15.78
N MET A 369 2.25 -4.73 14.83
CA MET A 369 1.29 -5.18 13.82
C MET A 369 0.16 -5.98 14.44
N GLY A 370 0.48 -6.91 15.34
CA GLY A 370 -0.54 -7.68 16.06
C GLY A 370 -1.50 -6.76 16.80
N SER A 371 -0.99 -5.79 17.55
CA SER A 371 -1.84 -4.84 18.27
C SER A 371 -2.73 -4.02 17.34
N LEU A 372 -2.18 -3.42 16.27
CA LEU A 372 -2.96 -2.58 15.36
C LEU A 372 -4.00 -3.37 14.57
N LEU A 373 -3.69 -4.61 14.17
CA LEU A 373 -4.63 -5.45 13.44
C LEU A 373 -5.75 -6.00 14.34
N ILE A 374 -5.47 -6.25 15.60
CA ILE A 374 -6.54 -6.58 16.58
C ILE A 374 -7.46 -5.37 16.76
N VAL A 375 -6.92 -4.16 16.97
CA VAL A 375 -7.71 -2.92 17.02
C VAL A 375 -8.61 -2.82 15.78
N SER A 376 -8.03 -2.99 14.61
CA SER A 376 -8.74 -2.97 13.33
C SER A 376 -9.88 -3.99 13.27
N CYS A 377 -9.62 -5.26 13.64
CA CYS A 377 -10.63 -6.31 13.64
C CYS A 377 -11.79 -6.01 14.60
N ILE A 378 -11.51 -5.45 15.79
CA ILE A 378 -12.53 -5.07 16.77
C ILE A 378 -13.36 -3.91 16.24
N MET A 379 -12.75 -2.86 15.70
CA MET A 379 -13.48 -1.70 15.18
C MET A 379 -14.35 -2.03 13.97
N GLN A 380 -13.90 -2.94 13.10
CA GLN A 380 -14.63 -3.40 11.91
C GLN A 380 -15.78 -4.34 12.23
N SER A 381 -15.79 -4.91 13.43
CA SER A 381 -16.82 -5.89 13.76
C SER A 381 -18.22 -5.28 13.76
N PRO A 382 -19.20 -5.92 13.10
CA PRO A 382 -20.58 -5.50 13.19
C PRO A 382 -21.10 -5.48 14.65
N THR A 383 -20.52 -6.31 15.51
CA THR A 383 -20.91 -6.41 16.91
C THR A 383 -20.53 -5.19 17.74
N THR A 384 -19.41 -4.53 17.44
CA THR A 384 -19.03 -3.27 18.07
C THR A 384 -19.68 -2.06 17.40
N GLY A 385 -20.01 -2.16 16.12
CA GLY A 385 -20.65 -1.11 15.34
C GLY A 385 -19.85 0.18 15.18
N MET A 386 -18.62 0.24 15.68
CA MET A 386 -17.83 1.47 15.72
C MET A 386 -17.66 2.10 14.33
N MET A 387 -17.29 1.30 13.33
CA MET A 387 -17.07 1.81 11.98
C MET A 387 -18.36 2.20 11.28
N ASN A 388 -19.45 1.42 11.47
CA ASN A 388 -20.75 1.75 10.90
C ASN A 388 -21.28 3.05 11.49
N LEU A 389 -21.09 3.28 12.79
CA LEU A 389 -21.46 4.53 13.45
C LEU A 389 -20.70 5.73 12.85
N LEU A 390 -19.38 5.63 12.73
CA LEU A 390 -18.56 6.69 12.13
C LEU A 390 -19.00 7.03 10.71
N ALA A 391 -19.26 6.01 9.90
CA ALA A 391 -19.66 6.18 8.52
C ALA A 391 -21.05 6.77 8.36
N SER A 392 -22.03 6.28 9.13
CA SER A 392 -23.43 6.79 9.08
C SER A 392 -23.53 8.22 9.57
N ASP A 393 -22.78 8.58 10.62
CA ASP A 393 -22.78 9.95 11.15
C ASP A 393 -22.15 10.93 10.16
N ILE A 394 -21.05 10.53 9.48
CA ILE A 394 -20.46 11.34 8.40
C ILE A 394 -21.47 11.53 7.27
N ALA A 395 -22.13 10.45 6.81
CA ALA A 395 -23.11 10.52 5.74
C ALA A 395 -24.30 11.47 6.05
N ALA A 396 -24.82 11.40 7.27
CA ALA A 396 -25.93 12.25 7.71
C ALA A 396 -25.61 13.75 7.73
N VAL A 397 -24.35 14.12 7.95
CA VAL A 397 -23.94 15.54 8.05
C VAL A 397 -23.65 16.15 6.68
N VAL A 398 -23.14 15.37 5.71
CA VAL A 398 -22.51 15.92 4.49
C VAL A 398 -23.53 16.11 3.33
N GLY A 399 -24.66 15.39 3.31
CA GLY A 399 -25.71 15.52 2.29
C GLY A 399 -25.14 15.47 0.86
N ARG A 400 -25.40 16.52 0.05
CA ARG A 400 -24.96 16.60 -1.36
C ARG A 400 -23.45 16.52 -1.57
N PHE A 401 -22.63 16.74 -0.54
CA PHE A 401 -21.18 16.60 -0.61
C PHE A 401 -20.71 15.17 -0.35
N TYR A 402 -21.64 14.22 -0.30
CA TYR A 402 -21.34 12.82 -0.02
C TYR A 402 -20.27 12.19 -0.94
N PRO A 403 -20.18 12.50 -2.26
CA PRO A 403 -19.10 11.96 -3.09
C PRO A 403 -17.71 12.30 -2.57
N ALA A 404 -17.50 13.52 -2.08
CA ALA A 404 -16.24 13.92 -1.45
C ALA A 404 -16.02 13.20 -0.11
N ALA A 405 -17.08 13.03 0.69
CA ALA A 405 -17.02 12.28 1.94
C ALA A 405 -16.69 10.80 1.71
N ALA A 406 -17.17 10.18 0.64
CA ALA A 406 -16.85 8.81 0.30
C ALA A 406 -15.33 8.59 0.12
N VAL A 407 -14.62 9.55 -0.48
CA VAL A 407 -13.15 9.50 -0.58
C VAL A 407 -12.51 9.53 0.81
N LEU A 408 -13.01 10.39 1.70
CA LEU A 408 -12.50 10.51 3.07
C LEU A 408 -12.81 9.24 3.90
N ILE A 409 -14.00 8.70 3.77
CA ILE A 409 -14.42 7.44 4.41
C ILE A 409 -13.52 6.30 3.94
N GLY A 410 -13.27 6.22 2.62
CA GLY A 410 -12.37 5.23 2.04
C GLY A 410 -10.97 5.29 2.63
N SER A 411 -10.41 6.48 2.68
CA SER A 411 -9.06 6.68 3.23
C SER A 411 -8.99 6.39 4.73
N SER A 412 -10.01 6.78 5.49
CA SER A 412 -10.09 6.48 6.91
C SER A 412 -10.22 4.98 7.18
N GLY A 413 -11.04 4.30 6.38
CA GLY A 413 -11.17 2.84 6.44
C GLY A 413 -9.86 2.12 6.17
N ALA A 414 -9.13 2.48 5.12
CA ALA A 414 -7.84 1.87 4.80
C ALA A 414 -6.76 2.21 5.85
N PHE A 415 -6.78 3.42 6.41
CA PHE A 415 -5.92 3.78 7.53
C PHE A 415 -6.08 2.82 8.72
N ILE A 416 -7.33 2.44 9.03
CA ILE A 416 -7.67 1.58 10.17
C ILE A 416 -7.42 0.11 9.82
N THR A 417 -7.92 -0.33 8.65
CA THR A 417 -7.87 -1.74 8.26
C THR A 417 -6.50 -2.20 7.80
N GLY A 418 -5.65 -1.27 7.43
CA GLY A 418 -4.36 -1.55 6.80
C GLY A 418 -4.46 -1.95 5.33
N THR A 419 -5.66 -2.00 4.74
CA THR A 419 -5.86 -2.41 3.35
C THR A 419 -7.03 -1.69 2.68
N GLY A 420 -6.88 -1.37 1.38
CA GLY A 420 -7.98 -0.82 0.59
C GLY A 420 -9.15 -1.81 0.44
N LEU A 421 -8.85 -3.11 0.33
CA LEU A 421 -9.86 -4.17 0.26
C LEU A 421 -10.77 -4.16 1.49
N GLY A 422 -10.17 -4.15 2.70
CA GLY A 422 -10.93 -4.12 3.95
C GLY A 422 -11.84 -2.90 4.05
N SER A 423 -11.34 -1.72 3.66
CA SER A 423 -12.12 -0.48 3.60
C SER A 423 -13.32 -0.60 2.64
N ASN A 424 -13.08 -1.09 1.43
CA ASN A 424 -14.11 -1.20 0.39
C ASN A 424 -15.23 -2.18 0.79
N ILE A 425 -14.86 -3.37 1.27
CA ILE A 425 -15.87 -4.36 1.73
C ILE A 425 -16.72 -3.80 2.87
N MET A 426 -16.08 -3.08 3.80
CA MET A 426 -16.77 -2.55 4.98
C MET A 426 -17.84 -1.51 4.62
N PHE A 427 -17.55 -0.64 3.66
CA PHE A 427 -18.40 0.52 3.37
C PHE A 427 -19.22 0.39 2.09
N ALA A 428 -19.05 -0.68 1.29
CA ALA A 428 -19.73 -0.84 0.01
C ALA A 428 -21.26 -0.73 0.15
N GLN A 429 -21.86 -1.44 1.09
CA GLN A 429 -23.33 -1.41 1.30
C GLN A 429 -23.80 -0.01 1.72
N MET A 430 -23.09 0.63 2.64
CA MET A 430 -23.43 1.99 3.08
C MET A 430 -23.41 2.98 1.92
N HIS A 431 -22.44 2.85 0.99
CA HIS A 431 -22.40 3.72 -0.19
C HIS A 431 -23.53 3.46 -1.17
N ILE A 432 -23.97 2.21 -1.30
CA ILE A 432 -25.17 1.86 -2.09
C ILE A 432 -26.40 2.54 -1.50
N ASP A 433 -26.61 2.41 -0.19
CA ASP A 433 -27.78 2.96 0.51
C ASP A 433 -27.78 4.51 0.45
N ALA A 434 -26.62 5.13 0.65
CA ALA A 434 -26.47 6.57 0.54
C ALA A 434 -26.68 7.08 -0.90
N ALA A 435 -26.16 6.37 -1.90
CA ALA A 435 -26.39 6.69 -3.30
C ALA A 435 -27.88 6.67 -3.66
N ALA A 436 -28.60 5.63 -3.23
CA ALA A 436 -30.03 5.50 -3.44
C ALA A 436 -30.82 6.64 -2.75
N SER A 437 -30.50 6.96 -1.51
CA SER A 437 -31.18 8.01 -0.74
C SER A 437 -30.95 9.42 -1.29
N LEU A 438 -29.78 9.66 -1.89
CA LEU A 438 -29.39 10.96 -2.45
C LEU A 438 -29.66 11.08 -3.95
N GLY A 439 -30.14 10.02 -4.62
CA GLY A 439 -30.32 9.97 -6.07
C GLY A 439 -29.01 10.12 -6.84
N MET A 440 -27.92 9.58 -6.34
CA MET A 440 -26.59 9.68 -6.91
C MET A 440 -26.13 8.35 -7.52
N ASN A 441 -25.16 8.41 -8.41
CA ASN A 441 -24.60 7.23 -9.08
C ASN A 441 -23.73 6.40 -8.10
N PRO A 442 -24.10 5.14 -7.78
CA PRO A 442 -23.35 4.31 -6.85
C PRO A 442 -21.96 3.93 -7.35
N ILE A 443 -21.75 3.82 -8.68
CA ILE A 443 -20.46 3.45 -9.27
C ILE A 443 -19.42 4.56 -9.06
N THR A 444 -19.81 5.82 -9.28
CA THR A 444 -18.91 6.97 -9.09
C THR A 444 -18.57 7.18 -7.62
N ILE A 445 -19.53 6.96 -6.71
CA ILE A 445 -19.32 7.01 -5.27
C ILE A 445 -18.36 5.91 -4.82
N PHE A 446 -18.59 4.65 -5.26
CA PHE A 446 -17.70 3.54 -4.96
C PHE A 446 -16.29 3.77 -5.50
N ALA A 447 -16.16 4.32 -6.71
CA ALA A 447 -14.85 4.62 -7.28
C ALA A 447 -14.12 5.69 -6.46
N GLY A 448 -14.82 6.71 -5.95
CA GLY A 448 -14.28 7.68 -5.01
C GLY A 448 -13.82 7.03 -3.69
N GLN A 449 -14.68 6.17 -3.12
CA GLN A 449 -14.35 5.34 -1.95
C GLN A 449 -13.06 4.53 -2.18
N ASN A 450 -12.98 3.80 -3.29
CA ASN A 450 -11.86 2.93 -3.63
C ASN A 450 -10.56 3.73 -3.85
N ALA A 451 -10.64 4.86 -4.55
CA ALA A 451 -9.51 5.76 -4.73
C ALA A 451 -9.02 6.35 -3.39
N GLY A 452 -9.96 6.72 -2.52
CA GLY A 452 -9.68 7.14 -1.15
C GLY A 452 -9.02 6.04 -0.33
N ALA A 453 -9.54 4.81 -0.42
CA ALA A 453 -9.00 3.65 0.28
C ALA A 453 -7.57 3.33 -0.17
N SER A 454 -7.29 3.42 -1.47
CA SER A 454 -5.94 3.28 -2.01
C SER A 454 -5.00 4.33 -1.41
N LEU A 455 -5.44 5.58 -1.38
CA LEU A 455 -4.67 6.69 -0.81
C LEU A 455 -4.46 6.55 0.72
N GLY A 456 -5.41 5.96 1.44
CA GLY A 456 -5.32 5.72 2.88
C GLY A 456 -4.14 4.83 3.28
N ASN A 457 -3.71 3.92 2.39
CA ASN A 457 -2.52 3.09 2.60
C ASN A 457 -1.23 3.91 2.80
N LEU A 458 -1.16 5.12 2.19
CA LEU A 458 -0.03 6.03 2.30
C LEU A 458 0.26 6.49 3.74
N ILE A 459 -0.79 6.65 4.53
CA ILE A 459 -0.70 7.13 5.92
C ILE A 459 -0.98 6.04 6.95
N CYS A 460 -1.25 4.82 6.49
CA CYS A 460 -1.57 3.70 7.38
C CYS A 460 -0.38 3.34 8.27
N PRO A 461 -0.56 3.29 9.62
CA PRO A 461 0.51 2.91 10.54
C PRO A 461 1.09 1.53 10.25
N ASN A 462 0.26 0.57 9.86
CA ASN A 462 0.69 -0.79 9.54
C ASN A 462 1.73 -0.80 8.41
N ASN A 463 1.43 -0.14 7.29
CA ASN A 463 2.32 -0.07 6.14
C ASN A 463 3.61 0.70 6.46
N THR A 464 3.47 1.80 7.23
CA THR A 464 4.62 2.59 7.68
C THR A 464 5.56 1.76 8.55
N VAL A 465 5.03 1.02 9.54
CA VAL A 465 5.84 0.18 10.44
C VAL A 465 6.49 -0.95 9.66
N ALA A 466 5.75 -1.62 8.76
CA ALA A 466 6.29 -2.68 7.92
C ALA A 466 7.47 -2.18 7.07
N ALA A 467 7.32 -1.01 6.42
CA ALA A 467 8.37 -0.42 5.63
C ALA A 467 9.56 0.08 6.48
N CYS A 468 9.30 0.71 7.65
CA CYS A 468 10.36 1.12 8.59
C CYS A 468 11.21 -0.07 9.03
N ALA A 469 10.57 -1.20 9.24
CA ALA A 469 11.26 -2.41 9.63
C ALA A 469 12.26 -2.89 8.57
N THR A 470 12.02 -2.69 7.29
CA THR A 470 12.88 -3.19 6.21
C THR A 470 14.15 -2.35 5.97
N VAL A 471 14.26 -1.17 6.56
CA VAL A 471 15.39 -0.24 6.36
C VAL A 471 16.01 0.26 7.66
N ASP A 472 15.82 -0.46 8.75
CA ASP A 472 16.33 -0.13 10.10
C ASP A 472 15.84 1.25 10.61
N ALA A 473 14.62 1.65 10.25
CA ALA A 473 14.01 2.93 10.64
C ALA A 473 12.91 2.77 11.70
N ILE A 474 12.88 1.66 12.43
CA ILE A 474 11.92 1.42 13.52
C ILE A 474 12.07 2.51 14.58
N GLY A 475 10.95 3.13 14.95
CA GLY A 475 10.90 4.25 15.90
C GLY A 475 10.92 5.63 15.23
N ARG A 476 11.08 5.69 13.89
CA ARG A 476 11.03 6.92 13.10
C ARG A 476 9.74 7.07 12.29
N GLU A 477 8.70 6.31 12.64
CA GLU A 477 7.42 6.29 11.94
C GLU A 477 6.77 7.68 11.88
N ASN A 478 6.95 8.49 12.94
CA ASN A 478 6.45 9.87 12.97
C ASN A 478 7.09 10.77 11.92
N GLU A 479 8.36 10.55 11.59
CA GLU A 479 9.06 11.31 10.56
C GLU A 479 8.52 10.92 9.18
N VAL A 480 8.35 9.63 8.91
CA VAL A 480 7.73 9.12 7.68
C VAL A 480 6.33 9.69 7.51
N MET A 481 5.48 9.59 8.53
CA MET A 481 4.10 10.07 8.48
C MET A 481 4.00 11.58 8.22
N LYS A 482 4.94 12.39 8.67
CA LYS A 482 4.95 13.82 8.33
C LYS A 482 5.16 14.09 6.84
N HIS A 483 6.00 13.29 6.19
CA HIS A 483 6.20 13.39 4.75
C HIS A 483 4.99 12.87 3.97
N THR A 484 4.45 11.74 4.37
CA THR A 484 3.30 11.11 3.70
C THR A 484 2.01 11.91 3.88
N LEU A 485 1.76 12.52 5.05
CA LEU A 485 0.56 13.35 5.29
C LEU A 485 0.46 14.56 4.36
N ARG A 486 1.59 15.18 3.99
CA ARG A 486 1.55 16.30 3.02
C ARG A 486 1.14 15.83 1.63
N ALA A 487 1.73 14.73 1.17
CA ALA A 487 1.37 14.12 -0.11
C ALA A 487 -0.09 13.63 -0.10
N PHE A 488 -0.51 12.99 0.99
CA PHE A 488 -1.88 12.55 1.23
C PHE A 488 -2.88 13.71 1.10
N ALA A 489 -2.65 14.82 1.79
CA ALA A 489 -3.56 15.96 1.76
C ALA A 489 -3.75 16.53 0.35
N ILE A 490 -2.65 16.60 -0.44
CA ILE A 490 -2.72 17.10 -1.83
C ILE A 490 -3.56 16.15 -2.71
N VAL A 491 -3.28 14.85 -2.65
CA VAL A 491 -3.97 13.85 -3.50
C VAL A 491 -5.41 13.64 -3.00
N LEU A 492 -5.65 13.68 -1.69
CA LEU A 492 -6.99 13.61 -1.10
C LEU A 492 -7.88 14.75 -1.62
N ALA A 493 -7.38 15.98 -1.54
CA ALA A 493 -8.13 17.15 -2.04
C ALA A 493 -8.45 17.01 -3.54
N LEU A 494 -7.51 16.54 -4.34
CA LEU A 494 -7.72 16.25 -5.76
C LEU A 494 -8.83 15.21 -5.94
N TYR A 495 -8.79 14.09 -5.22
CA TYR A 495 -9.79 13.04 -5.36
C TYR A 495 -11.17 13.45 -4.85
N MET A 496 -11.26 14.26 -3.80
CA MET A 496 -12.53 14.82 -3.33
C MET A 496 -13.17 15.73 -4.38
N VAL A 497 -12.38 16.58 -5.05
CA VAL A 497 -12.86 17.43 -6.15
C VAL A 497 -13.30 16.57 -7.34
N LEU A 498 -12.52 15.58 -7.72
CA LEU A 498 -12.87 14.64 -8.80
C LEU A 498 -14.15 13.87 -8.48
N ALA A 499 -14.34 13.42 -7.24
CA ALA A 499 -15.54 12.71 -6.81
C ALA A 499 -16.79 13.56 -7.00
N MET A 500 -16.74 14.84 -6.60
CA MET A 500 -17.83 15.78 -6.83
C MET A 500 -18.06 16.02 -8.32
N LEU A 501 -17.00 16.26 -9.09
CA LEU A 501 -17.09 16.52 -10.51
C LEU A 501 -17.65 15.30 -11.27
N TYR A 502 -17.19 14.10 -10.95
CA TYR A 502 -17.60 12.88 -11.64
C TYR A 502 -19.05 12.50 -11.30
N THR A 503 -19.39 12.52 -10.01
CA THR A 503 -20.74 12.11 -9.59
C THR A 503 -21.80 13.13 -9.97
N CYS A 504 -21.51 14.43 -9.84
CA CYS A 504 -22.55 15.47 -10.01
C CYS A 504 -22.60 16.09 -11.43
N VAL A 505 -21.51 16.01 -12.22
CA VAL A 505 -21.40 16.75 -13.49
C VAL A 505 -21.07 15.86 -14.67
N LEU A 506 -19.96 15.11 -14.63
CA LEU A 506 -19.44 14.43 -15.83
C LEU A 506 -20.05 13.05 -16.06
N PHE A 507 -20.31 12.30 -14.98
CA PHE A 507 -20.76 10.92 -15.07
C PHE A 507 -21.94 10.60 -14.13
N PRO A 508 -22.98 11.48 -14.06
CA PRO A 508 -24.11 11.25 -13.15
C PRO A 508 -24.88 9.95 -13.48
N ASN A 509 -24.89 9.53 -14.74
CA ASN A 509 -25.61 8.35 -15.24
C ASN A 509 -24.63 7.26 -15.74
N TYR A 510 -23.40 7.20 -15.25
CA TYR A 510 -22.40 6.23 -15.73
C TYR A 510 -22.82 4.79 -15.40
N GLY A 511 -22.92 3.95 -16.46
CA GLY A 511 -23.28 2.53 -16.31
C GLY A 511 -24.75 2.25 -15.99
N MET A 512 -25.61 3.27 -16.01
CA MET A 512 -27.06 3.14 -15.79
C MET A 512 -27.79 2.88 -17.10
#